data_67d76d5acacf009d64bb91f1e3eb708e
#
_entry.id   67d76d5acacf009d64bb91f1e3eb708e
#
_cell.length_a   1.000
_cell.length_b   1.000
_cell.length_c   1.000
_cell.angle_alpha   90.00
_cell.angle_beta   90.00
_cell.angle_gamma   90.00
#
_symmetry.space_group_name_H-M   'P 1'
#
loop_
_entity.id
_entity.type
_entity.pdbx_description
1 polymer ?
#
loop_
_entity_poly.entity_id
_entity_poly.type
_entity_poly.pdbx_seq_one_letter_code
_entity_poly.pdbx_strand_id
1 'polypeptide(L)'
;MTRRALLALPALALRVGRSIDRSRISAITDEVAPTPGEAIRFAQQYGLKWVELRAVPGSKTYYQFLSDDELRAAARELADAGLRVSFLNTGLLKFPMPGTEPVRFRNETPEARAKRLARDQAEFDRRMEDLRKAIRAAHILGTDKIRIFTFTRVADPMALLPRIAEILEPMVAVAERENVRLLVENEGSCNVATCAELAALMKMLPSKHLGINWDALNGTAHGEKPFPDGYQLLPKERIGNVQIKGRSVLQGPQWLDWAAIFQAMARDGYEGCFGLETHIFGPELFQKSHECMREILRIVDSLAPPTSASGGV
;
A
#
# COMPACT_ATOMS: atom_id res chain seq x y z
N MET A 1 -53.59 -21.18 -27.81
CA MET A 1 -52.83 -21.51 -26.57
C MET A 1 -51.46 -20.90 -26.69
N THR A 2 -51.27 -19.72 -26.14
CA THR A 2 -50.00 -18.94 -26.21
C THR A 2 -49.23 -19.14 -24.91
N ARG A 3 -48.08 -19.84 -24.98
CA ARG A 3 -47.15 -19.99 -23.85
C ARG A 3 -46.40 -18.66 -23.61
N ARG A 4 -46.69 -18.01 -22.51
CA ARG A 4 -45.89 -16.91 -21.99
C ARG A 4 -44.60 -17.47 -21.40
N ALA A 5 -43.46 -17.16 -22.01
CA ALA A 5 -42.13 -17.38 -21.41
C ALA A 5 -41.93 -16.36 -20.29
N LEU A 6 -41.83 -16.81 -19.04
CA LEU A 6 -41.33 -16.01 -17.93
C LEU A 6 -39.81 -15.90 -18.11
N LEU A 7 -39.34 -14.70 -18.42
CA LEU A 7 -37.93 -14.35 -18.30
C LEU A 7 -37.61 -14.21 -16.79
N ALA A 8 -36.89 -15.18 -16.26
CA ALA A 8 -36.29 -15.08 -14.93
C ALA A 8 -35.12 -14.07 -14.99
N LEU A 9 -35.29 -12.90 -14.38
CA LEU A 9 -34.19 -11.98 -14.11
C LEU A 9 -33.21 -12.67 -13.15
N PRO A 10 -31.88 -12.63 -13.42
CA PRO A 10 -30.92 -13.15 -12.47
C PRO A 10 -31.00 -12.30 -11.20
N ALA A 11 -31.25 -12.92 -10.08
CA ALA A 11 -31.16 -12.28 -8.76
C ALA A 11 -29.73 -11.79 -8.59
N LEU A 12 -29.54 -10.48 -8.60
CA LEU A 12 -28.30 -9.84 -8.21
C LEU A 12 -28.13 -10.12 -6.70
N ALA A 13 -27.38 -11.17 -6.37
CA ALA A 13 -27.02 -11.43 -4.99
C ALA A 13 -26.23 -10.23 -4.49
N LEU A 14 -26.85 -9.37 -3.69
CA LEU A 14 -26.14 -8.36 -2.90
C LEU A 14 -25.08 -9.13 -2.09
N ARG A 15 -23.81 -9.03 -2.49
CA ARG A 15 -22.71 -9.42 -1.62
C ARG A 15 -22.81 -8.48 -0.41
N VAL A 16 -23.35 -8.97 0.67
CA VAL A 16 -23.22 -8.31 1.97
C VAL A 16 -21.74 -8.28 2.25
N GLY A 17 -21.12 -7.12 2.05
CA GLY A 17 -19.70 -6.92 2.30
C GLY A 17 -19.40 -7.34 3.75
N ARG A 18 -18.40 -8.22 3.93
CA ARG A 18 -17.94 -8.58 5.27
C ARG A 18 -17.44 -7.30 5.93
N SER A 19 -17.90 -7.03 7.15
CA SER A 19 -17.38 -5.93 7.97
C SER A 19 -15.85 -6.02 8.05
N ILE A 20 -15.19 -4.88 8.07
CA ILE A 20 -13.74 -4.84 8.34
C ILE A 20 -13.57 -5.10 9.82
N ASP A 21 -12.76 -6.10 10.14
CA ASP A 21 -12.44 -6.51 11.50
C ASP A 21 -10.92 -6.51 11.74
N ARG A 22 -10.52 -6.78 12.97
CA ARG A 22 -9.09 -6.79 13.38
C ARG A 22 -8.21 -7.71 12.54
N SER A 23 -8.77 -8.79 11.96
CA SER A 23 -8.01 -9.74 11.14
C SER A 23 -7.46 -9.13 9.85
N ARG A 24 -7.90 -7.91 9.51
CA ARG A 24 -7.51 -7.18 8.31
C ARG A 24 -6.54 -6.03 8.59
N ILE A 25 -6.14 -5.85 9.84
CA ILE A 25 -5.19 -4.81 10.24
C ILE A 25 -3.78 -5.39 10.20
N SER A 26 -2.85 -4.62 9.63
CA SER A 26 -1.43 -4.90 9.57
C SER A 26 -0.61 -3.66 10.00
N ALA A 27 0.70 -3.78 10.04
CA ALA A 27 1.59 -2.66 10.30
C ALA A 27 2.95 -2.86 9.62
N ILE A 28 3.58 -1.76 9.20
CA ILE A 28 4.96 -1.75 8.68
C ILE A 28 5.93 -1.96 9.84
N THR A 29 6.66 -3.07 9.83
CA THR A 29 7.46 -3.54 10.97
C THR A 29 8.54 -2.56 11.43
N ASP A 30 9.23 -1.89 10.53
CA ASP A 30 10.32 -0.94 10.85
C ASP A 30 9.81 0.45 11.29
N GLU A 31 8.50 0.69 11.26
CA GLU A 31 7.90 1.89 11.85
C GLU A 31 7.30 1.66 13.24
N VAL A 32 7.04 0.42 13.61
CA VAL A 32 6.41 0.11 14.89
C VAL A 32 7.38 -0.36 15.96
N ALA A 33 8.61 -0.74 15.57
CA ALA A 33 9.60 -1.24 16.51
C ALA A 33 11.05 -1.09 16.01
N PRO A 34 12.03 -1.01 16.93
CA PRO A 34 13.44 -0.86 16.57
C PRO A 34 14.15 -2.17 16.22
N THR A 35 13.53 -3.34 16.49
CA THR A 35 14.11 -4.66 16.18
C THR A 35 13.03 -5.62 15.64
N PRO A 36 13.40 -6.66 14.86
CA PRO A 36 12.42 -7.66 14.36
C PRO A 36 11.62 -8.32 15.49
N GLY A 37 12.30 -8.77 16.56
CA GLY A 37 11.62 -9.40 17.70
C GLY A 37 10.64 -8.46 18.43
N GLU A 38 10.93 -7.16 18.49
CA GLU A 38 9.99 -6.16 19.05
C GLU A 38 8.81 -5.89 18.11
N ALA A 39 9.02 -5.92 16.80
CA ALA A 39 7.94 -5.82 15.83
C ALA A 39 6.98 -7.02 15.94
N ILE A 40 7.52 -8.22 16.15
CA ILE A 40 6.71 -9.42 16.43
C ILE A 40 5.92 -9.24 17.72
N ARG A 41 6.54 -8.79 18.81
CA ARG A 41 5.83 -8.52 20.07
C ARG A 41 4.74 -7.47 19.92
N PHE A 42 5.01 -6.40 19.15
CA PHE A 42 3.98 -5.40 18.82
C PHE A 42 2.78 -6.06 18.11
N ALA A 43 3.02 -6.85 17.08
CA ALA A 43 1.94 -7.54 16.36
C ALA A 43 1.14 -8.48 17.27
N GLN A 44 1.82 -9.27 18.11
CA GLN A 44 1.20 -10.18 19.08
C GLN A 44 0.39 -9.43 20.14
N GLN A 45 0.91 -8.32 20.67
CA GLN A 45 0.22 -7.48 21.66
C GLN A 45 -1.15 -6.99 21.16
N TYR A 46 -1.25 -6.68 19.86
CA TYR A 46 -2.48 -6.20 19.24
C TYR A 46 -3.29 -7.29 18.54
N GLY A 47 -2.86 -8.54 18.60
CA GLY A 47 -3.55 -9.69 17.99
C GLY A 47 -3.56 -9.66 16.47
N LEU A 48 -2.58 -8.98 15.85
CA LEU A 48 -2.44 -8.91 14.40
C LEU A 48 -2.13 -10.31 13.83
N LYS A 49 -2.61 -10.56 12.62
CA LYS A 49 -2.29 -11.75 11.83
C LYS A 49 -1.36 -11.44 10.66
N TRP A 50 -1.22 -10.17 10.32
CA TRP A 50 -0.49 -9.67 9.17
C TRP A 50 0.49 -8.59 9.58
N VAL A 51 1.65 -8.61 8.91
CA VAL A 51 2.63 -7.54 8.96
C VAL A 51 2.99 -7.10 7.54
N GLU A 52 3.47 -5.89 7.40
CA GLU A 52 4.06 -5.38 6.17
C GLU A 52 5.56 -5.21 6.37
N LEU A 53 6.33 -5.62 5.38
CA LEU A 53 7.79 -5.56 5.44
C LEU A 53 8.31 -4.49 4.49
N ARG A 54 9.19 -3.61 5.00
CA ARG A 54 9.87 -2.56 4.23
C ARG A 54 11.38 -2.67 4.44
N ALA A 55 11.93 -2.04 5.46
CA ALA A 55 13.29 -2.26 5.93
C ALA A 55 13.30 -3.23 7.11
N VAL A 56 14.41 -3.89 7.35
CA VAL A 56 14.61 -4.66 8.58
C VAL A 56 14.61 -3.68 9.75
N PRO A 57 13.75 -3.89 10.78
CA PRO A 57 13.69 -2.99 11.93
C PRO A 57 15.07 -2.74 12.55
N GLY A 58 15.40 -1.46 12.75
CA GLY A 58 16.72 -1.01 13.22
C GLY A 58 17.79 -0.94 12.12
N SER A 59 17.47 -1.25 10.89
CA SER A 59 18.38 -1.20 9.73
C SER A 59 17.84 -0.29 8.64
N LYS A 60 18.72 0.09 7.70
CA LYS A 60 18.34 0.77 6.45
C LYS A 60 18.18 -0.21 5.28
N THR A 61 18.43 -1.50 5.51
CA THR A 61 18.39 -2.52 4.47
C THR A 61 16.95 -2.96 4.23
N TYR A 62 16.47 -2.77 3.02
CA TYR A 62 15.16 -3.27 2.60
C TYR A 62 15.19 -4.79 2.42
N TYR A 63 14.09 -5.46 2.76
CA TYR A 63 13.98 -6.93 2.68
C TYR A 63 14.30 -7.49 1.29
N GLN A 64 13.95 -6.80 0.19
CA GLN A 64 14.26 -7.30 -1.16
C GLN A 64 15.77 -7.41 -1.46
N PHE A 65 16.64 -6.81 -0.65
CA PHE A 65 18.10 -6.87 -0.82
C PHE A 65 18.78 -7.88 0.09
N LEU A 66 18.04 -8.59 0.93
CA LEU A 66 18.55 -9.67 1.76
C LEU A 66 18.87 -10.90 0.90
N SER A 67 19.78 -11.73 1.40
CA SER A 67 20.03 -13.06 0.85
C SER A 67 18.82 -13.99 1.05
N ASP A 68 18.79 -15.10 0.30
CA ASP A 68 17.74 -16.11 0.43
C ASP A 68 17.66 -16.70 1.83
N ASP A 69 18.81 -16.90 2.48
CA ASP A 69 18.85 -17.49 3.83
C ASP A 69 18.33 -16.52 4.89
N GLU A 70 18.66 -15.24 4.78
CA GLU A 70 18.10 -14.18 5.63
C GLU A 70 16.59 -14.04 5.43
N LEU A 71 16.10 -14.08 4.19
CA LEU A 71 14.66 -14.02 3.89
C LEU A 71 13.94 -15.25 4.46
N ARG A 72 14.50 -16.47 4.29
CA ARG A 72 13.92 -17.69 4.86
C ARG A 72 13.94 -17.67 6.39
N ALA A 73 14.98 -17.11 7.00
CA ALA A 73 15.04 -16.94 8.45
C ALA A 73 13.93 -16.01 8.94
N ALA A 74 13.78 -14.82 8.32
CA ALA A 74 12.72 -13.89 8.65
C ALA A 74 11.31 -14.49 8.43
N ALA A 75 11.09 -15.22 7.33
CA ALA A 75 9.82 -15.88 7.07
C ALA A 75 9.48 -16.94 8.13
N ARG A 76 10.46 -17.73 8.59
CA ARG A 76 10.27 -18.71 9.68
C ARG A 76 9.96 -18.01 11.00
N GLU A 77 10.72 -16.97 11.38
CA GLU A 77 10.48 -16.22 12.62
C GLU A 77 9.06 -15.64 12.69
N LEU A 78 8.57 -15.07 11.59
CA LEU A 78 7.20 -14.58 11.49
C LEU A 78 6.18 -15.72 11.58
N ALA A 79 6.39 -16.81 10.86
CA ALA A 79 5.48 -17.96 10.86
C ALA A 79 5.40 -18.62 12.24
N ASP A 80 6.52 -18.80 12.94
CA ASP A 80 6.58 -19.34 14.30
C ASP A 80 5.83 -18.45 15.30
N ALA A 81 5.78 -17.14 15.05
CA ALA A 81 4.98 -16.18 15.80
C ALA A 81 3.49 -16.12 15.39
N GLY A 82 3.06 -16.94 14.42
CA GLY A 82 1.69 -16.95 13.88
C GLY A 82 1.36 -15.77 12.97
N LEU A 83 2.38 -15.10 12.43
CA LEU A 83 2.26 -13.94 11.56
C LEU A 83 2.48 -14.30 10.09
N ARG A 84 1.84 -13.56 9.20
CA ARG A 84 2.00 -13.65 7.75
C ARG A 84 2.33 -12.29 7.16
N VAL A 85 3.00 -12.26 6.02
CA VAL A 85 3.31 -11.03 5.31
C VAL A 85 2.18 -10.69 4.35
N SER A 86 1.55 -9.55 4.52
CA SER A 86 0.48 -9.06 3.64
C SER A 86 1.00 -8.27 2.46
N PHE A 87 2.15 -7.61 2.60
CA PHE A 87 2.67 -6.67 1.62
C PHE A 87 4.17 -6.44 1.76
N LEU A 88 4.90 -6.42 0.65
CA LEU A 88 6.31 -6.04 0.58
C LEU A 88 6.43 -4.60 0.10
N ASN A 89 6.76 -3.68 1.02
CA ASN A 89 6.91 -2.26 0.76
C ASN A 89 8.31 -1.95 0.22
N THR A 90 8.47 -1.93 -1.10
CA THR A 90 9.74 -1.57 -1.74
C THR A 90 9.84 -0.07 -2.03
N GLY A 91 11.05 0.38 -2.40
CA GLY A 91 11.30 1.71 -2.96
C GLY A 91 11.38 1.73 -4.50
N LEU A 92 10.89 0.70 -5.18
CA LEU A 92 10.95 0.60 -6.64
C LEU A 92 10.35 1.83 -7.32
N LEU A 93 11.12 2.45 -8.22
CA LEU A 93 10.77 3.64 -8.98
C LEU A 93 10.55 4.92 -8.13
N LYS A 94 11.06 4.98 -6.88
CA LYS A 94 11.01 6.19 -6.04
C LYS A 94 12.25 7.08 -6.24
N PHE A 95 12.60 7.34 -7.47
CA PHE A 95 13.71 8.21 -7.89
C PHE A 95 13.31 9.03 -9.12
N PRO A 96 14.07 10.08 -9.52
CA PRO A 96 13.79 10.84 -10.73
C PRO A 96 13.86 10.00 -12.01
N MET A 97 12.86 10.10 -12.89
CA MET A 97 12.91 9.46 -14.21
C MET A 97 13.98 10.13 -15.06
N PRO A 98 14.89 9.38 -15.72
CA PRO A 98 15.86 9.96 -16.64
C PRO A 98 15.22 10.81 -17.74
N GLY A 99 15.82 11.97 -18.03
CA GLY A 99 15.29 12.91 -19.00
C GLY A 99 14.11 13.76 -18.51
N THR A 100 13.83 13.77 -17.21
CA THR A 100 12.82 14.66 -16.60
C THR A 100 13.42 15.65 -15.61
N GLU A 101 12.68 16.72 -15.31
CA GLU A 101 13.07 17.76 -14.34
C GLU A 101 12.13 17.70 -13.12
N PRO A 102 12.53 17.02 -12.04
CA PRO A 102 11.72 16.94 -10.84
C PRO A 102 11.58 18.29 -10.13
N VAL A 103 10.39 18.61 -9.65
CA VAL A 103 10.09 19.87 -8.98
C VAL A 103 11.01 20.16 -7.80
N ARG A 104 11.34 19.14 -7.00
CA ARG A 104 12.17 19.29 -5.78
C ARG A 104 13.63 19.62 -6.03
N PHE A 105 14.14 19.47 -7.28
CA PHE A 105 15.54 19.67 -7.61
C PHE A 105 15.81 20.92 -8.48
N ARG A 106 14.86 21.84 -8.58
CA ARG A 106 14.99 23.04 -9.44
C ARG A 106 16.16 23.96 -9.10
N ASN A 107 16.63 23.92 -7.86
CA ASN A 107 17.69 24.81 -7.35
C ASN A 107 19.02 24.06 -7.12
N GLU A 108 19.28 22.94 -7.80
CA GLU A 108 20.56 22.22 -7.73
C GLU A 108 21.71 22.98 -8.39
N THR A 109 22.93 22.79 -7.86
CA THR A 109 24.14 23.21 -8.58
C THR A 109 24.39 22.29 -9.79
N PRO A 110 25.15 22.75 -10.83
CA PRO A 110 25.47 21.89 -11.98
C PRO A 110 26.16 20.57 -11.58
N GLU A 111 27.05 20.59 -10.60
CA GLU A 111 27.79 19.42 -10.13
C GLU A 111 26.85 18.44 -9.38
N ALA A 112 25.97 18.96 -8.52
CA ALA A 112 24.95 18.15 -7.83
C ALA A 112 24.00 17.50 -8.82
N ARG A 113 23.59 18.26 -9.85
CA ARG A 113 22.75 17.77 -10.94
C ARG A 113 23.42 16.65 -11.72
N ALA A 114 24.68 16.82 -12.11
CA ALA A 114 25.42 15.80 -12.86
C ALA A 114 25.51 14.48 -12.07
N LYS A 115 25.84 14.54 -10.77
CA LYS A 115 25.86 13.36 -9.87
C LYS A 115 24.50 12.72 -9.75
N ARG A 116 23.45 13.51 -9.61
CA ARG A 116 22.07 13.01 -9.52
C ARG A 116 21.68 12.30 -10.82
N LEU A 117 21.90 12.91 -11.98
CA LEU A 117 21.55 12.31 -13.27
C LEU A 117 22.24 10.97 -13.50
N ALA A 118 23.53 10.85 -13.15
CA ALA A 118 24.25 9.58 -13.26
C ALA A 118 23.69 8.50 -12.34
N ARG A 119 23.34 8.85 -11.09
CA ARG A 119 22.71 7.95 -10.14
C ARG A 119 21.31 7.53 -10.62
N ASP A 120 20.49 8.49 -11.04
CA ASP A 120 19.10 8.24 -11.46
C ASP A 120 19.07 7.34 -12.70
N GLN A 121 20.02 7.53 -13.64
CA GLN A 121 20.19 6.64 -14.78
C GLN A 121 20.57 5.22 -14.34
N ALA A 122 21.54 5.08 -13.42
CA ALA A 122 21.95 3.78 -12.91
C ALA A 122 20.81 3.07 -12.16
N GLU A 123 19.98 3.79 -11.40
CA GLU A 123 18.78 3.23 -10.75
C GLU A 123 17.74 2.79 -11.79
N PHE A 124 17.54 3.59 -12.83
CA PHE A 124 16.62 3.25 -13.91
C PHE A 124 17.08 1.99 -14.67
N ASP A 125 18.36 1.88 -14.98
CA ASP A 125 18.91 0.72 -15.71
C ASP A 125 18.74 -0.58 -14.89
N ARG A 126 18.90 -0.52 -13.58
CA ARG A 126 18.71 -1.66 -12.66
C ARG A 126 17.25 -2.01 -12.35
N ARG A 127 16.25 -1.19 -12.72
CA ARG A 127 14.86 -1.36 -12.29
C ARG A 127 14.29 -2.76 -12.51
N MET A 128 14.66 -3.42 -13.60
CA MET A 128 14.19 -4.78 -13.89
C MET A 128 14.90 -5.83 -13.04
N GLU A 129 16.15 -5.64 -12.68
CA GLU A 129 16.88 -6.48 -11.73
C GLU A 129 16.30 -6.32 -10.33
N ASP A 130 16.07 -5.09 -9.89
CA ASP A 130 15.50 -4.80 -8.57
C ASP A 130 14.05 -5.30 -8.44
N LEU A 131 13.26 -5.27 -9.54
CA LEU A 131 11.96 -5.93 -9.59
C LEU A 131 12.09 -7.45 -9.36
N ARG A 132 13.04 -8.12 -10.02
CA ARG A 132 13.24 -9.58 -9.83
C ARG A 132 13.68 -9.90 -8.40
N LYS A 133 14.51 -9.06 -7.76
CA LYS A 133 14.88 -9.20 -6.35
C LYS A 133 13.65 -9.06 -5.45
N ALA A 134 12.78 -8.09 -5.72
CA ALA A 134 11.54 -7.90 -4.97
C ALA A 134 10.57 -9.09 -5.13
N ILE A 135 10.41 -9.61 -6.34
CA ILE A 135 9.57 -10.79 -6.61
C ILE A 135 10.12 -12.03 -5.88
N ARG A 136 11.42 -12.27 -5.98
CA ARG A 136 12.08 -13.36 -5.23
C ARG A 136 11.83 -13.24 -3.72
N ALA A 137 12.02 -12.03 -3.16
CA ALA A 137 11.77 -11.79 -1.74
C ALA A 137 10.30 -12.01 -1.39
N ALA A 138 9.36 -11.52 -2.20
CA ALA A 138 7.94 -11.72 -2.00
C ALA A 138 7.55 -13.21 -1.96
N HIS A 139 8.06 -14.02 -2.89
CA HIS A 139 7.83 -15.46 -2.91
C HIS A 139 8.35 -16.16 -1.65
N ILE A 140 9.59 -15.85 -1.21
CA ILE A 140 10.19 -16.44 0.00
C ILE A 140 9.41 -16.03 1.26
N LEU A 141 8.96 -14.79 1.32
CA LEU A 141 8.21 -14.22 2.45
C LEU A 141 6.71 -14.61 2.43
N GLY A 142 6.23 -15.27 1.37
CA GLY A 142 4.86 -15.75 1.24
C GLY A 142 3.82 -14.65 0.97
N THR A 143 4.20 -13.57 0.27
CA THR A 143 3.27 -12.53 -0.19
C THR A 143 3.28 -12.41 -1.72
N ASP A 144 2.15 -12.04 -2.29
CA ASP A 144 1.98 -11.79 -3.72
C ASP A 144 1.90 -10.31 -4.08
N LYS A 145 2.10 -9.39 -3.12
CA LYS A 145 1.93 -7.95 -3.31
C LYS A 145 3.22 -7.19 -3.06
N ILE A 146 3.58 -6.33 -4.00
CA ILE A 146 4.81 -5.55 -3.99
C ILE A 146 4.47 -4.09 -4.28
N ARG A 147 4.91 -3.17 -3.41
CA ARG A 147 4.78 -1.73 -3.64
C ARG A 147 5.70 -1.25 -4.74
N ILE A 148 5.18 -0.38 -5.61
CA ILE A 148 5.97 0.41 -6.54
C ILE A 148 5.51 1.88 -6.51
N PHE A 149 6.37 2.76 -7.03
CA PHE A 149 6.08 4.19 -7.20
C PHE A 149 6.09 4.59 -8.69
N THR A 150 6.01 5.89 -8.97
CA THR A 150 5.86 6.44 -10.32
C THR A 150 6.85 7.56 -10.58
N PHE A 151 8.07 7.38 -10.11
CA PHE A 151 9.15 8.35 -10.19
C PHE A 151 8.85 9.68 -9.48
N THR A 152 9.91 10.46 -9.24
CA THR A 152 9.80 11.76 -8.57
C THR A 152 8.97 12.74 -9.40
N ARG A 153 8.10 13.48 -8.72
CA ARG A 153 7.10 14.38 -9.31
C ARG A 153 7.72 15.49 -10.14
N VAL A 154 7.18 15.68 -11.34
CA VAL A 154 7.46 16.78 -12.26
C VAL A 154 6.34 17.85 -12.16
N ALA A 155 6.50 18.97 -12.90
CA ALA A 155 5.52 20.06 -12.88
C ALA A 155 4.18 19.66 -13.51
N ASP A 156 4.18 18.85 -14.57
CA ASP A 156 2.99 18.30 -15.21
C ASP A 156 3.05 16.77 -15.20
N PRO A 157 2.60 16.15 -14.10
CA PRO A 157 2.64 14.70 -13.97
C PRO A 157 1.67 13.98 -14.90
N MET A 158 0.53 14.61 -15.24
CA MET A 158 -0.47 13.99 -16.12
C MET A 158 0.07 13.80 -17.54
N ALA A 159 0.82 14.76 -18.07
CA ALA A 159 1.47 14.62 -19.37
C ALA A 159 2.53 13.51 -19.39
N LEU A 160 3.08 13.14 -18.22
CA LEU A 160 4.11 12.10 -18.12
C LEU A 160 3.52 10.68 -17.96
N LEU A 161 2.24 10.54 -17.59
CA LEU A 161 1.63 9.23 -17.32
C LEU A 161 1.72 8.23 -18.50
N PRO A 162 1.55 8.61 -19.79
CA PRO A 162 1.72 7.66 -20.89
C PRO A 162 3.12 7.04 -20.91
N ARG A 163 4.17 7.83 -20.72
CA ARG A 163 5.54 7.32 -20.65
C ARG A 163 5.78 6.44 -19.41
N ILE A 164 5.18 6.78 -18.29
CA ILE A 164 5.21 5.93 -17.08
C ILE A 164 4.55 4.59 -17.37
N ALA A 165 3.40 4.58 -18.04
CA ALA A 165 2.70 3.35 -18.42
C ALA A 165 3.55 2.46 -19.34
N GLU A 166 4.21 3.03 -20.35
CA GLU A 166 5.15 2.31 -21.22
C GLU A 166 6.30 1.66 -20.44
N ILE A 167 6.83 2.33 -19.41
CA ILE A 167 7.90 1.79 -18.56
C ILE A 167 7.38 0.67 -17.65
N LEU A 168 6.15 0.79 -17.14
CA LEU A 168 5.53 -0.19 -16.28
C LEU A 168 5.08 -1.45 -17.04
N GLU A 169 4.70 -1.35 -18.30
CA GLU A 169 4.18 -2.48 -19.09
C GLU A 169 5.07 -3.73 -19.03
N PRO A 170 6.39 -3.68 -19.33
CA PRO A 170 7.26 -4.85 -19.21
C PRO A 170 7.42 -5.33 -17.76
N MET A 171 7.31 -4.45 -16.76
CA MET A 171 7.37 -4.83 -15.35
C MET A 171 6.10 -5.62 -14.96
N VAL A 172 4.94 -5.17 -15.42
CA VAL A 172 3.64 -5.84 -15.23
C VAL A 172 3.64 -7.20 -15.92
N ALA A 173 4.20 -7.30 -17.13
CA ALA A 173 4.33 -8.59 -17.82
C ALA A 173 5.23 -9.59 -17.05
N VAL A 174 6.26 -9.12 -16.35
CA VAL A 174 7.04 -9.99 -15.43
C VAL A 174 6.19 -10.38 -14.23
N ALA A 175 5.51 -9.44 -13.59
CA ALA A 175 4.64 -9.71 -12.44
C ALA A 175 3.52 -10.73 -12.78
N GLU A 176 2.97 -10.69 -13.99
CA GLU A 176 1.98 -11.64 -14.46
C GLU A 176 2.57 -13.07 -14.54
N ARG A 177 3.75 -13.23 -15.15
CA ARG A 177 4.42 -14.55 -15.23
C ARG A 177 4.78 -15.13 -13.87
N GLU A 178 5.14 -14.26 -12.93
CA GLU A 178 5.53 -14.63 -11.57
C GLU A 178 4.35 -14.70 -10.59
N ASN A 179 3.12 -14.44 -11.08
CA ASN A 179 1.88 -14.44 -10.30
C ASN A 179 1.94 -13.53 -9.06
N VAL A 180 2.52 -12.33 -9.20
CA VAL A 180 2.52 -11.28 -8.18
C VAL A 180 1.74 -10.06 -8.66
N ARG A 181 1.38 -9.17 -7.75
CA ARG A 181 0.72 -7.90 -8.04
C ARG A 181 1.63 -6.74 -7.67
N LEU A 182 1.89 -5.85 -8.62
CA LEU A 182 2.54 -4.58 -8.38
C LEU A 182 1.47 -3.56 -7.96
N LEU A 183 1.60 -2.99 -6.76
CA LEU A 183 0.66 -2.00 -6.26
C LEU A 183 1.32 -0.62 -6.29
N VAL A 184 0.77 0.28 -7.09
CA VAL A 184 1.20 1.68 -7.16
C VAL A 184 0.70 2.41 -5.92
N GLU A 185 1.61 2.96 -5.14
CA GLU A 185 1.25 3.88 -4.06
C GLU A 185 1.11 5.30 -4.62
N ASN A 186 -0.01 5.96 -4.30
CA ASN A 186 -0.08 7.40 -4.47
C ASN A 186 0.79 8.07 -3.41
N GLU A 187 1.88 8.68 -3.86
CA GLU A 187 2.88 9.29 -2.99
C GLU A 187 3.09 10.76 -3.37
N GLY A 188 2.95 11.68 -2.41
CA GLY A 188 3.00 13.12 -2.65
C GLY A 188 4.25 13.62 -3.37
N SER A 189 5.37 12.93 -3.21
CA SER A 189 6.64 13.24 -3.88
C SER A 189 6.80 12.58 -5.27
N CYS A 190 5.81 11.76 -5.71
CA CYS A 190 5.82 11.03 -6.97
C CYS A 190 4.82 11.59 -8.00
N ASN A 191 4.92 11.14 -9.26
CA ASN A 191 4.05 11.62 -10.33
C ASN A 191 2.59 11.18 -10.14
N VAL A 192 2.36 10.03 -9.53
CA VAL A 192 1.02 9.62 -9.07
C VAL A 192 0.92 9.91 -7.58
N ALA A 193 0.24 10.99 -7.21
CA ALA A 193 0.06 11.45 -5.85
C ALA A 193 -1.42 11.47 -5.43
N THR A 194 -2.33 11.59 -6.40
CA THR A 194 -3.78 11.73 -6.17
C THR A 194 -4.56 10.52 -6.68
N CYS A 195 -5.79 10.37 -6.21
CA CYS A 195 -6.71 9.34 -6.69
C CYS A 195 -7.05 9.51 -8.18
N ALA A 196 -7.13 10.75 -8.66
CA ALA A 196 -7.36 11.03 -10.08
C ALA A 196 -6.18 10.52 -10.95
N GLU A 197 -4.95 10.75 -10.52
CA GLU A 197 -3.74 10.26 -11.20
C GLU A 197 -3.64 8.71 -11.13
N LEU A 198 -4.00 8.09 -9.98
CA LEU A 198 -4.13 6.63 -9.85
C LEU A 198 -5.13 6.07 -10.86
N ALA A 199 -6.33 6.64 -10.89
CA ALA A 199 -7.40 6.19 -11.80
C ALA A 199 -6.98 6.31 -13.27
N ALA A 200 -6.30 7.40 -13.64
CA ALA A 200 -5.79 7.61 -14.99
C ALA A 200 -4.73 6.54 -15.36
N LEU A 201 -3.76 6.26 -14.49
CA LEU A 201 -2.75 5.24 -14.72
C LEU A 201 -3.37 3.84 -14.82
N MET A 202 -4.30 3.48 -13.92
CA MET A 202 -4.97 2.18 -13.95
C MET A 202 -5.77 1.95 -15.23
N LYS A 203 -6.33 3.02 -15.82
CA LYS A 203 -7.03 2.96 -17.12
C LYS A 203 -6.07 2.69 -18.28
N MET A 204 -4.84 3.21 -18.22
CA MET A 204 -3.82 2.99 -19.28
C MET A 204 -3.28 1.54 -19.26
N LEU A 205 -3.23 0.90 -18.09
CA LEU A 205 -2.70 -0.46 -17.91
C LEU A 205 -3.75 -1.37 -17.23
N PRO A 206 -4.66 -1.98 -18.00
CA PRO A 206 -5.79 -2.75 -17.46
C PRO A 206 -5.43 -4.20 -17.04
N SER A 207 -4.19 -4.45 -16.57
CA SER A 207 -3.77 -5.76 -16.06
C SER A 207 -4.22 -5.97 -14.61
N LYS A 208 -4.69 -7.18 -14.26
CA LYS A 208 -4.99 -7.58 -12.87
C LYS A 208 -3.73 -7.66 -11.98
N HIS A 209 -2.54 -7.69 -12.59
CA HIS A 209 -1.24 -7.74 -11.90
C HIS A 209 -0.67 -6.34 -11.61
N LEU A 210 -1.36 -5.28 -12.02
CA LEU A 210 -1.13 -3.91 -11.56
C LEU A 210 -2.33 -3.46 -10.73
N GLY A 211 -2.11 -2.92 -9.56
CA GLY A 211 -3.15 -2.45 -8.65
C GLY A 211 -2.73 -1.20 -7.89
N ILE A 212 -3.47 -0.92 -6.84
CA ILE A 212 -3.34 0.30 -6.04
C ILE A 212 -2.99 -0.08 -4.60
N ASN A 213 -1.96 0.56 -4.05
CA ASN A 213 -1.77 0.76 -2.62
C ASN A 213 -2.26 2.17 -2.30
N TRP A 214 -3.47 2.29 -1.77
CA TRP A 214 -4.07 3.59 -1.52
C TRP A 214 -3.61 4.16 -0.19
N ASP A 215 -2.87 5.27 -0.23
CA ASP A 215 -2.62 6.11 0.93
C ASP A 215 -3.60 7.29 0.92
N ALA A 216 -4.54 7.26 1.85
CA ALA A 216 -5.60 8.26 1.91
C ALA A 216 -5.08 9.67 2.25
N LEU A 217 -3.90 9.80 2.87
CA LEU A 217 -3.37 11.10 3.27
C LEU A 217 -2.50 11.78 2.21
N ASN A 218 -1.78 11.00 1.40
CA ASN A 218 -0.75 11.54 0.51
C ASN A 218 -1.27 12.55 -0.53
N GLY A 219 -2.50 12.35 -1.04
CA GLY A 219 -3.12 13.25 -2.02
C GLY A 219 -3.42 14.64 -1.49
N THR A 220 -3.57 14.78 -0.16
CA THR A 220 -3.90 16.08 0.47
C THR A 220 -2.83 17.14 0.24
N ALA A 221 -1.56 16.74 0.07
CA ALA A 221 -0.45 17.64 -0.26
C ALA A 221 -0.65 18.35 -1.62
N HIS A 222 -1.54 17.83 -2.47
CA HIS A 222 -1.90 18.38 -3.78
C HIS A 222 -3.34 18.88 -3.85
N GLY A 223 -3.92 19.18 -2.68
CA GLY A 223 -5.28 19.74 -2.59
C GLY A 223 -6.41 18.73 -2.77
N GLU A 224 -6.09 17.43 -2.82
CA GLU A 224 -7.12 16.39 -2.90
C GLU A 224 -7.88 16.28 -1.57
N LYS A 225 -9.19 16.13 -1.67
CA LYS A 225 -10.04 15.65 -0.59
C LYS A 225 -10.18 14.13 -0.73
N PRO A 226 -9.40 13.33 0.06
CA PRO A 226 -9.22 11.93 -0.23
C PRO A 226 -10.49 11.10 -0.09
N PHE A 227 -11.40 11.51 0.84
CA PHE A 227 -12.65 10.82 1.09
C PHE A 227 -13.81 11.84 1.35
N PRO A 228 -14.99 11.63 0.76
CA PRO A 228 -15.32 10.56 -0.18
C PRO A 228 -14.83 10.82 -1.61
N ASP A 229 -14.43 12.06 -1.96
CA ASP A 229 -14.29 12.55 -3.33
C ASP A 229 -13.19 11.79 -4.10
N GLY A 230 -11.97 11.75 -3.57
CA GLY A 230 -10.86 11.01 -4.18
C GLY A 230 -11.15 9.51 -4.26
N TYR A 231 -11.62 8.91 -3.17
CA TYR A 231 -11.96 7.49 -3.14
C TYR A 231 -12.97 7.09 -4.23
N GLN A 232 -13.94 7.94 -4.54
CA GLN A 232 -14.94 7.65 -5.58
C GLN A 232 -14.33 7.47 -6.97
N LEU A 233 -13.20 8.11 -7.26
CA LEU A 233 -12.50 8.03 -8.55
C LEU A 233 -11.77 6.68 -8.76
N LEU A 234 -11.43 5.99 -7.67
CA LEU A 234 -10.62 4.76 -7.74
C LEU A 234 -11.41 3.58 -8.31
N PRO A 235 -10.80 2.76 -9.18
CA PRO A 235 -11.33 1.44 -9.54
C PRO A 235 -11.18 0.49 -8.34
N LYS A 236 -12.29 0.23 -7.62
CA LYS A 236 -12.32 -0.44 -6.32
C LYS A 236 -11.69 -1.84 -6.36
N GLU A 237 -11.92 -2.58 -7.42
CA GLU A 237 -11.39 -3.93 -7.67
C GLU A 237 -9.86 -3.95 -7.86
N ARG A 238 -9.26 -2.78 -8.11
CA ARG A 238 -7.81 -2.64 -8.28
C ARG A 238 -7.10 -2.33 -6.97
N ILE A 239 -7.80 -1.93 -5.90
CA ILE A 239 -7.21 -1.66 -4.60
C ILE A 239 -6.76 -2.99 -3.97
N GLY A 240 -5.46 -3.15 -3.77
CA GLY A 240 -4.86 -4.37 -3.21
C GLY A 240 -4.34 -4.20 -1.79
N ASN A 241 -4.05 -2.96 -1.38
CA ASN A 241 -3.63 -2.59 -0.03
C ASN A 241 -4.02 -1.14 0.28
N VAL A 242 -4.11 -0.79 1.55
CA VAL A 242 -4.40 0.56 2.04
C VAL A 242 -3.40 0.93 3.12
N GLN A 243 -2.79 2.11 3.01
CA GLN A 243 -1.91 2.66 4.05
C GLN A 243 -2.68 3.63 4.95
N ILE A 244 -2.53 3.45 6.26
CA ILE A 244 -3.06 4.32 7.29
C ILE A 244 -1.90 5.09 7.91
N LYS A 245 -1.76 6.37 7.56
CA LYS A 245 -0.75 7.22 8.22
C LYS A 245 -1.20 7.64 9.61
N GLY A 246 -0.29 7.63 10.57
CA GLY A 246 -0.59 7.94 11.98
C GLY A 246 -1.29 9.29 12.15
N ARG A 247 -0.87 10.31 11.40
CA ARG A 247 -1.51 11.64 11.46
C ARG A 247 -2.94 11.66 10.93
N SER A 248 -3.34 10.68 10.13
CA SER A 248 -4.72 10.57 9.64
C SER A 248 -5.66 9.88 10.62
N VAL A 249 -5.09 9.15 11.60
CA VAL A 249 -5.83 8.40 12.62
C VAL A 249 -5.95 9.21 13.92
N LEU A 250 -4.85 9.82 14.36
CA LEU A 250 -4.83 10.63 15.57
C LEU A 250 -5.53 11.97 15.33
N GLN A 251 -6.25 12.46 16.35
CA GLN A 251 -6.93 13.75 16.27
C GLN A 251 -5.96 14.88 15.93
N GLY A 252 -6.30 15.68 14.93
CA GLY A 252 -5.47 16.78 14.46
C GLY A 252 -5.87 17.27 13.06
N PRO A 253 -5.09 18.20 12.47
CA PRO A 253 -5.43 18.83 11.19
C PRO A 253 -5.50 17.88 9.99
N GLN A 254 -4.88 16.72 10.10
CA GLN A 254 -4.83 15.70 9.03
C GLN A 254 -5.70 14.46 9.34
N TRP A 255 -6.53 14.55 10.39
CA TRP A 255 -7.44 13.46 10.74
C TRP A 255 -8.43 13.16 9.62
N LEU A 256 -8.68 11.88 9.39
CA LEU A 256 -9.67 11.38 8.45
C LEU A 256 -10.70 10.51 9.17
N ASP A 257 -11.94 10.51 8.67
CA ASP A 257 -12.99 9.64 9.18
C ASP A 257 -12.77 8.18 8.72
N TRP A 258 -11.88 7.47 9.42
CA TRP A 258 -11.58 6.08 9.13
C TRP A 258 -12.77 5.15 9.34
N ALA A 259 -13.72 5.50 10.20
CA ALA A 259 -14.95 4.72 10.34
C ALA A 259 -15.78 4.75 9.05
N ALA A 260 -15.96 5.93 8.47
CA ALA A 260 -16.66 6.08 7.20
C ALA A 260 -15.89 5.41 6.03
N ILE A 261 -14.54 5.51 6.02
CA ILE A 261 -13.68 4.86 5.02
C ILE A 261 -13.82 3.34 5.09
N PHE A 262 -13.69 2.73 6.28
CA PHE A 262 -13.84 1.29 6.47
C PHE A 262 -15.22 0.79 6.03
N GLN A 263 -16.29 1.51 6.41
CA GLN A 263 -17.65 1.17 6.00
C GLN A 263 -17.84 1.24 4.47
N ALA A 264 -17.30 2.28 3.82
CA ALA A 264 -17.37 2.41 2.36
C ALA A 264 -16.63 1.27 1.68
N MET A 265 -15.40 0.97 2.09
CA MET A 265 -14.59 -0.10 1.52
C MET A 265 -15.19 -1.49 1.76
N ALA A 266 -15.82 -1.72 2.92
CA ALA A 266 -16.56 -2.94 3.19
C ALA A 266 -17.75 -3.11 2.24
N ARG A 267 -18.54 -2.04 2.03
CA ARG A 267 -19.67 -2.06 1.06
C ARG A 267 -19.20 -2.34 -0.37
N ASP A 268 -18.05 -1.79 -0.74
CA ASP A 268 -17.47 -1.96 -2.08
C ASP A 268 -16.74 -3.31 -2.25
N GLY A 269 -16.76 -4.17 -1.21
CA GLY A 269 -16.23 -5.53 -1.27
C GLY A 269 -14.69 -5.60 -1.20
N TYR A 270 -14.02 -4.60 -0.62
CA TYR A 270 -12.58 -4.66 -0.42
C TYR A 270 -12.20 -5.79 0.55
N GLU A 271 -11.25 -6.64 0.16
CA GLU A 271 -10.81 -7.82 0.93
C GLU A 271 -9.32 -7.76 1.36
N GLY A 272 -8.58 -6.70 1.01
CA GLY A 272 -7.16 -6.53 1.37
C GLY A 272 -6.94 -6.11 2.82
N CYS A 273 -5.69 -5.89 3.20
CA CYS A 273 -5.31 -5.39 4.51
C CYS A 273 -5.27 -3.85 4.55
N PHE A 274 -5.32 -3.34 5.77
CA PHE A 274 -5.07 -1.94 6.11
C PHE A 274 -3.81 -1.90 6.97
N GLY A 275 -2.74 -1.34 6.42
CA GLY A 275 -1.43 -1.28 7.06
C GLY A 275 -1.18 0.04 7.78
N LEU A 276 -0.84 0.00 9.07
CA LEU A 276 -0.34 1.17 9.77
C LEU A 276 1.05 1.52 9.24
N GLU A 277 1.17 2.69 8.62
CA GLU A 277 2.39 3.42 8.36
C GLU A 277 2.41 4.64 9.29
N THR A 278 3.10 4.56 10.42
CA THR A 278 3.04 5.61 11.45
C THR A 278 3.50 6.95 10.91
N HIS A 279 4.62 6.95 10.19
CA HIS A 279 5.17 8.13 9.49
C HIS A 279 5.25 9.41 10.34
N ILE A 280 5.49 9.24 11.64
CA ILE A 280 5.76 10.31 12.62
C ILE A 280 7.20 10.15 13.05
N PHE A 281 8.10 10.87 12.37
CA PHE A 281 9.54 10.73 12.59
C PHE A 281 10.00 11.34 13.92
N GLY A 282 11.09 10.78 14.45
CA GLY A 282 11.71 11.24 15.68
C GLY A 282 11.57 10.25 16.84
N PRO A 283 11.91 10.67 18.07
CA PRO A 283 11.98 9.77 19.24
C PRO A 283 10.61 9.20 19.65
N GLU A 284 9.52 9.83 19.23
CA GLU A 284 8.16 9.41 19.58
C GLU A 284 7.58 8.35 18.62
N LEU A 285 8.30 7.97 17.55
CA LEU A 285 7.77 7.08 16.50
C LEU A 285 7.08 5.83 17.06
N PHE A 286 7.78 5.08 17.91
CA PHE A 286 7.26 3.81 18.44
C PHE A 286 6.10 4.02 19.41
N GLN A 287 6.18 5.06 20.26
CA GLN A 287 5.07 5.43 21.14
C GLN A 287 3.83 5.80 20.31
N LYS A 288 4.00 6.62 19.28
CA LYS A 288 2.92 7.02 18.36
C LYS A 288 2.35 5.83 17.60
N SER A 289 3.16 4.85 17.24
CA SER A 289 2.69 3.61 16.61
C SER A 289 1.73 2.85 17.53
N HIS A 290 2.02 2.77 18.83
CA HIS A 290 1.10 2.19 19.81
C HIS A 290 -0.19 2.99 19.96
N GLU A 291 -0.12 4.32 19.96
CA GLU A 291 -1.31 5.20 20.02
C GLU A 291 -2.18 5.01 18.78
N CYS A 292 -1.58 5.02 17.58
CA CYS A 292 -2.27 4.82 16.32
C CYS A 292 -2.95 3.43 16.25
N MET A 293 -2.23 2.38 16.62
CA MET A 293 -2.78 1.02 16.57
C MET A 293 -3.97 0.87 17.50
N ARG A 294 -3.91 1.41 18.74
CA ARG A 294 -5.06 1.40 19.66
C ARG A 294 -6.26 2.12 19.06
N GLU A 295 -6.04 3.27 18.42
CA GLU A 295 -7.14 4.03 17.81
C GLU A 295 -7.74 3.31 16.59
N ILE A 296 -6.92 2.74 15.71
CA ILE A 296 -7.38 1.92 14.59
C ILE A 296 -8.26 0.78 15.09
N LEU A 297 -7.80 0.03 16.10
CA LEU A 297 -8.55 -1.11 16.62
C LEU A 297 -9.84 -0.66 17.33
N ARG A 298 -9.83 0.47 18.05
CA ARG A 298 -11.03 1.06 18.63
C ARG A 298 -12.09 1.40 17.57
N ILE A 299 -11.65 1.99 16.45
CA ILE A 299 -12.54 2.30 15.33
C ILE A 299 -13.11 1.02 14.73
N VAL A 300 -12.27 0.04 14.44
CA VAL A 300 -12.67 -1.24 13.85
C VAL A 300 -13.67 -1.97 14.76
N ASP A 301 -13.42 -2.04 16.06
CA ASP A 301 -14.32 -2.69 17.03
C ASP A 301 -15.68 -2.00 17.08
N SER A 302 -15.72 -0.67 16.93
CA SER A 302 -16.98 0.08 16.93
C SER A 302 -17.87 -0.21 15.70
N LEU A 303 -17.30 -0.80 14.66
CA LEU A 303 -18.02 -1.18 13.43
C LEU A 303 -18.51 -2.63 13.44
N ALA A 304 -18.07 -3.43 14.41
CA ALA A 304 -18.55 -4.79 14.57
C ALA A 304 -20.06 -4.78 14.93
N PRO A 305 -20.88 -5.65 14.32
CA PRO A 305 -22.27 -5.78 14.74
C PRO A 305 -22.31 -6.14 16.23
N PRO A 306 -23.30 -5.62 16.98
CA PRO A 306 -23.43 -5.97 18.38
C PRO A 306 -23.50 -7.50 18.48
N THR A 307 -22.59 -8.09 19.28
CA THR A 307 -22.67 -9.51 19.59
C THR A 307 -24.07 -9.76 20.19
N SER A 308 -24.88 -10.54 19.47
CA SER A 308 -26.16 -11.01 20.04
C SER A 308 -25.81 -11.68 21.35
N ALA A 309 -26.19 -11.04 22.48
CA ALA A 309 -26.11 -11.66 23.75
C ALA A 309 -26.93 -12.97 23.65
N SER A 310 -26.24 -14.11 23.66
CA SER A 310 -26.88 -15.40 23.79
C SER A 310 -27.66 -15.34 25.11
N GLY A 311 -28.97 -15.10 24.98
CA GLY A 311 -29.89 -15.16 26.11
C GLY A 311 -29.81 -16.57 26.71
N GLY A 312 -29.14 -16.65 27.85
CA GLY A 312 -29.29 -17.77 28.71
C GLY A 312 -30.71 -17.71 29.31
N VAL A 313 -31.45 -18.73 29.03
CA VAL A 313 -32.62 -19.13 29.81
C VAL A 313 -32.26 -20.44 30.47
#